data_a454c5b905dbf9e9e8f1ea5891080120
#
_entry.id   a454c5b905dbf9e9e8f1ea5891080120
#
_cell.length_a   1.000
_cell.length_b   1.000
_cell.length_c   1.000
_cell.angle_alpha   90.00
_cell.angle_beta   90.00
_cell.angle_gamma   90.00
#
_symmetry.space_group_name_H-M   'P 1'
#
loop_
_entity.id
_entity.type
_entity.pdbx_description
1 polymer ?
#
loop_
_entity_poly.entity_id
_entity_poly.type
_entity_poly.pdbx_seq_one_letter_code
_entity_poly.pdbx_strand_id
1 'polypeptide(L)'
;MLNEPVSGSISNYLTTTHHAAVIYGEGVSFYYVEPPEKESLTYLGLLVFVLLNQAWFMGALFLVAGYFTPGSYERRGAGAFLKGRLLRLGVPLIVWVFVLNPLASIGLYLEPVPRIPGSLTWEAYPHLLGLGPLWFVALLLIFDAGYAAWRMLPQQRTPTPPRPPSQPTYASIVLFILGLTLSSYLLRIIVPIGQPVNLMLPFLSFPSLAYFPQYLSFFVVGMVAYRRNWLQTMPGSMGIVGVVAAVVAFVLLFPLAFFGGLGGQFLGGGHWQSAVYALWDSIMAVGLCLGMITLFRRFLNGSGGVGQFLAQHSYMVYLIHSLVLVGLAVALRDIELANMFKFGLIVGIGVPLCFVVAAIIRRVPLVARFV
;
A
#
# COMPACT_ATOMS: atom_id res chain seq x y z
N MET A 1 13.95 -18.94 -1.77
CA MET A 1 13.84 -17.60 -2.37
C MET A 1 12.36 -17.27 -2.46
N LEU A 2 11.91 -16.15 -1.94
CA LEU A 2 10.60 -15.64 -2.32
C LEU A 2 10.74 -15.27 -3.79
N ASN A 3 9.96 -15.91 -4.66
CA ASN A 3 9.91 -15.49 -6.04
C ASN A 3 9.27 -14.09 -6.07
N GLU A 4 10.08 -13.04 -6.33
CA GLU A 4 9.59 -11.66 -6.60
C GLU A 4 8.36 -11.64 -7.50
N PRO A 5 8.21 -12.60 -8.45
CA PRO A 5 7.11 -12.64 -9.39
C PRO A 5 5.72 -12.66 -8.78
N VAL A 6 5.48 -13.49 -7.80
CA VAL A 6 4.11 -13.76 -7.32
C VAL A 6 3.64 -12.72 -6.29
N SER A 7 4.58 -12.18 -5.48
CA SER A 7 4.24 -11.15 -4.49
C SER A 7 3.74 -9.86 -5.14
N GLY A 8 4.36 -9.44 -6.24
CA GLY A 8 3.93 -8.25 -7.00
C GLY A 8 2.54 -8.40 -7.61
N SER A 9 2.19 -9.59 -8.10
CA SER A 9 0.89 -9.86 -8.73
C SER A 9 -0.27 -9.78 -7.75
N ILE A 10 -0.12 -10.39 -6.57
CA ILE A 10 -1.13 -10.34 -5.50
C ILE A 10 -1.29 -8.91 -4.98
N SER A 11 -0.18 -8.19 -4.84
CA SER A 11 -0.21 -6.79 -4.46
C SER A 11 -1.04 -5.96 -5.45
N ASN A 12 -0.86 -6.14 -6.76
CA ASN A 12 -1.62 -5.40 -7.76
C ASN A 12 -3.10 -5.75 -7.74
N TYR A 13 -3.44 -7.04 -7.58
CA TYR A 13 -4.83 -7.44 -7.42
C TYR A 13 -5.47 -6.74 -6.23
N LEU A 14 -4.80 -6.75 -5.07
CA LEU A 14 -5.28 -6.10 -3.86
C LEU A 14 -5.38 -4.58 -4.04
N THR A 15 -4.37 -3.92 -4.64
CA THR A 15 -4.38 -2.47 -4.90
C THR A 15 -5.53 -2.08 -5.83
N THR A 16 -5.69 -2.80 -6.94
CA THR A 16 -6.73 -2.51 -7.94
C THR A 16 -8.12 -2.72 -7.35
N THR A 17 -8.33 -3.84 -6.62
CA THR A 17 -9.60 -4.12 -5.93
C THR A 17 -9.89 -3.12 -4.81
N HIS A 18 -8.86 -2.69 -4.06
CA HIS A 18 -8.99 -1.65 -3.03
C HIS A 18 -9.49 -0.34 -3.64
N HIS A 19 -8.86 0.14 -4.72
CA HIS A 19 -9.28 1.38 -5.36
C HIS A 19 -10.64 1.25 -6.06
N ALA A 20 -10.98 0.09 -6.61
CA ALA A 20 -12.34 -0.17 -7.09
C ALA A 20 -13.37 -0.09 -5.95
N ALA A 21 -13.06 -0.63 -4.76
CA ALA A 21 -13.92 -0.52 -3.59
C ALA A 21 -14.07 0.94 -3.11
N VAL A 22 -13.02 1.75 -3.21
CA VAL A 22 -13.09 3.19 -2.90
C VAL A 22 -13.99 3.95 -3.88
N ILE A 23 -13.98 3.59 -5.18
CA ILE A 23 -14.85 4.21 -6.19
C ILE A 23 -16.33 4.03 -5.86
N TYR A 24 -16.74 2.86 -5.36
CA TYR A 24 -18.16 2.52 -5.13
C TYR A 24 -18.58 2.51 -3.66
N GLY A 25 -17.63 2.55 -2.73
CA GLY A 25 -17.88 2.44 -1.28
C GLY A 25 -17.66 3.73 -0.50
N GLU A 26 -17.25 4.81 -1.12
CA GLU A 26 -16.86 6.06 -0.44
C GLU A 26 -15.93 5.80 0.76
N GLY A 27 -15.23 6.47 1.32
CA GLY A 27 -14.39 6.22 2.51
C GLY A 27 -13.04 6.89 2.42
N VAL A 28 -12.56 7.10 1.18
CA VAL A 28 -11.32 7.82 0.89
C VAL A 28 -11.51 8.59 -0.41
N SER A 29 -10.95 9.79 -0.51
CA SER A 29 -10.96 10.55 -1.76
C SER A 29 -10.15 9.83 -2.85
N PHE A 30 -10.77 9.63 -4.01
CA PHE A 30 -10.14 9.08 -5.21
C PHE A 30 -10.49 9.94 -6.43
N TYR A 31 -9.98 9.64 -7.60
CA TYR A 31 -10.16 10.42 -8.83
C TYR A 31 -11.57 10.37 -9.44
N TYR A 32 -12.37 9.44 -9.02
CA TYR A 32 -13.77 9.30 -9.34
C TYR A 32 -14.45 8.54 -8.22
N VAL A 33 -15.60 8.99 -7.79
CA VAL A 33 -16.44 8.31 -6.81
C VAL A 33 -17.88 8.31 -7.32
N GLU A 34 -18.46 7.12 -7.38
CA GLU A 34 -19.87 6.94 -7.66
C GLU A 34 -20.66 7.34 -6.42
N PRO A 35 -21.84 8.00 -6.56
CA PRO A 35 -22.68 8.29 -5.41
C PRO A 35 -22.98 7.02 -4.62
N PRO A 36 -22.64 6.97 -3.31
CA PRO A 36 -22.83 5.76 -2.53
C PRO A 36 -24.32 5.51 -2.29
N GLU A 37 -24.69 4.24 -2.32
CA GLU A 37 -25.98 3.78 -1.82
C GLU A 37 -25.95 3.80 -0.30
N LYS A 38 -26.00 4.99 0.32
CA LYS A 38 -25.87 5.19 1.77
C LYS A 38 -26.85 4.26 2.50
N GLU A 39 -26.40 3.70 3.65
CA GLU A 39 -27.17 2.76 4.47
C GLU A 39 -27.37 1.37 3.84
N SER A 40 -26.79 1.10 2.67
CA SER A 40 -26.84 -0.24 2.07
C SER A 40 -25.77 -1.18 2.66
N LEU A 41 -26.05 -2.48 2.61
CA LEU A 41 -25.03 -3.51 2.94
C LEU A 41 -23.82 -3.44 1.99
N THR A 42 -24.02 -2.99 0.77
CA THR A 42 -22.95 -2.75 -0.22
C THR A 42 -21.98 -1.70 0.30
N TYR A 43 -22.48 -0.55 0.73
CA TYR A 43 -21.66 0.52 1.28
C TYR A 43 -20.84 0.05 2.49
N LEU A 44 -21.50 -0.57 3.47
CA LEU A 44 -20.84 -1.08 4.67
C LEU A 44 -19.79 -2.15 4.32
N GLY A 45 -20.13 -3.08 3.43
CA GLY A 45 -19.21 -4.15 3.01
C GLY A 45 -17.95 -3.62 2.32
N LEU A 46 -18.10 -2.67 1.40
CA LEU A 46 -16.97 -2.05 0.70
C LEU A 46 -16.13 -1.19 1.65
N LEU A 47 -16.75 -0.43 2.57
CA LEU A 47 -16.03 0.34 3.58
C LEU A 47 -15.21 -0.57 4.51
N VAL A 48 -15.81 -1.66 5.03
CA VAL A 48 -15.11 -2.65 5.86
C VAL A 48 -13.95 -3.29 5.08
N PHE A 49 -14.16 -3.63 3.80
CA PHE A 49 -13.10 -4.15 2.94
C PHE A 49 -11.92 -3.16 2.79
N VAL A 50 -12.22 -1.87 2.56
CA VAL A 50 -11.20 -0.81 2.46
C VAL A 50 -10.40 -0.71 3.75
N LEU A 51 -11.07 -0.67 4.92
CA LEU A 51 -10.42 -0.58 6.23
C LEU A 51 -9.57 -1.82 6.53
N LEU A 52 -10.08 -3.02 6.25
CA LEU A 52 -9.36 -4.28 6.40
C LEU A 52 -8.08 -4.31 5.55
N ASN A 53 -8.21 -3.92 4.28
CA ASN A 53 -7.07 -3.93 3.37
C ASN A 53 -6.04 -2.86 3.78
N GLN A 54 -6.49 -1.67 4.15
CA GLN A 54 -5.62 -0.58 4.61
C GLN A 54 -4.81 -0.96 5.86
N ALA A 55 -5.38 -1.76 6.75
CA ALA A 55 -4.74 -2.14 8.00
C ALA A 55 -3.39 -2.86 7.83
N TRP A 56 -3.16 -3.58 6.73
CA TRP A 56 -1.97 -4.42 6.60
C TRP A 56 -1.21 -4.31 5.28
N PHE A 57 -1.92 -4.09 4.18
CA PHE A 57 -1.36 -4.33 2.84
C PHE A 57 -0.21 -3.37 2.49
N MET A 58 -0.31 -2.07 2.87
CA MET A 58 0.77 -1.11 2.65
C MET A 58 1.99 -1.42 3.53
N GLY A 59 1.77 -1.84 4.79
CA GLY A 59 2.82 -2.36 5.66
C GLY A 59 3.56 -3.55 5.03
N ALA A 60 2.82 -4.50 4.44
CA ALA A 60 3.41 -5.64 3.75
C ALA A 60 4.30 -5.21 2.57
N LEU A 61 3.91 -4.19 1.80
CA LEU A 61 4.76 -3.65 0.72
C LEU A 61 6.05 -3.03 1.25
N PHE A 62 6.00 -2.27 2.34
CA PHE A 62 7.21 -1.74 2.98
C PHE A 62 8.08 -2.83 3.57
N LEU A 63 7.50 -3.90 4.14
CA LEU A 63 8.24 -5.07 4.62
C LEU A 63 9.05 -5.73 3.47
N VAL A 64 8.40 -5.98 2.33
CA VAL A 64 9.03 -6.57 1.15
C VAL A 64 10.11 -5.65 0.59
N ALA A 65 9.83 -4.35 0.45
CA ALA A 65 10.80 -3.36 -0.01
C ALA A 65 12.03 -3.30 0.91
N GLY A 66 11.81 -3.25 2.23
CA GLY A 66 12.86 -3.29 3.23
C GLY A 66 13.69 -4.55 3.18
N TYR A 67 13.07 -5.71 2.91
CA TYR A 67 13.77 -6.98 2.77
C TYR A 67 14.80 -6.97 1.60
N PHE A 68 14.46 -6.39 0.46
CA PHE A 68 15.35 -6.35 -0.69
C PHE A 68 16.36 -5.20 -0.69
N THR A 69 16.17 -4.19 0.15
CA THR A 69 17.02 -2.98 0.18
C THR A 69 18.48 -3.30 0.55
N PRO A 70 18.82 -4.07 1.65
CA PRO A 70 20.20 -4.33 2.02
C PRO A 70 20.98 -5.08 0.94
N GLY A 71 20.41 -6.15 0.39
CA GLY A 71 21.07 -6.93 -0.66
C GLY A 71 21.29 -6.15 -1.96
N SER A 72 20.39 -5.22 -2.29
CA SER A 72 20.56 -4.33 -3.44
C SER A 72 21.69 -3.33 -3.22
N TYR A 73 21.79 -2.76 -2.01
CA TYR A 73 22.84 -1.83 -1.62
C TYR A 73 24.23 -2.53 -1.57
N GLU A 74 24.32 -3.70 -0.97
CA GLU A 74 25.56 -4.46 -0.81
C GLU A 74 26.18 -4.88 -2.15
N ARG A 75 25.35 -5.22 -3.13
CA ARG A 75 25.82 -5.58 -4.48
C ARG A 75 26.29 -4.39 -5.32
N ARG A 76 25.75 -3.19 -5.09
CA ARG A 76 25.95 -2.04 -6.00
C ARG A 76 26.77 -0.90 -5.40
N GLY A 77 26.82 -0.80 -4.07
CA GLY A 77 27.35 0.35 -3.36
C GLY A 77 26.37 1.55 -3.37
N ALA A 78 26.64 2.56 -2.54
CA ALA A 78 25.73 3.67 -2.28
C ALA A 78 25.32 4.46 -3.54
N GLY A 79 26.30 4.91 -4.34
CA GLY A 79 26.03 5.74 -5.51
C GLY A 79 25.23 5.03 -6.59
N ALA A 80 25.58 3.80 -6.95
CA ALA A 80 24.85 3.03 -7.96
C ALA A 80 23.49 2.56 -7.45
N PHE A 81 23.36 2.28 -6.15
CA PHE A 81 22.07 1.98 -5.51
C PHE A 81 21.11 3.18 -5.63
N LEU A 82 21.50 4.37 -5.17
CA LEU A 82 20.67 5.56 -5.22
C LEU A 82 20.32 5.97 -6.65
N LYS A 83 21.31 5.95 -7.56
CA LYS A 83 21.06 6.21 -8.98
C LYS A 83 20.02 5.25 -9.56
N GLY A 84 20.16 3.95 -9.25
CA GLY A 84 19.21 2.94 -9.70
C GLY A 84 17.80 3.14 -9.14
N ARG A 85 17.67 3.55 -7.87
CA ARG A 85 16.38 3.88 -7.25
C ARG A 85 15.75 5.13 -7.87
N LEU A 86 16.54 6.20 -8.05
CA LEU A 86 16.05 7.43 -8.69
C LEU A 86 15.57 7.20 -10.13
N LEU A 87 16.28 6.39 -10.91
CA LEU A 87 15.86 6.08 -12.28
C LEU A 87 14.58 5.23 -12.32
N ARG A 88 14.49 4.19 -11.47
CA ARG A 88 13.36 3.25 -11.53
C ARG A 88 12.11 3.71 -10.78
N LEU A 89 12.25 4.52 -9.75
CA LEU A 89 11.15 5.02 -8.94
C LEU A 89 10.91 6.52 -9.16
N GLY A 90 11.98 7.32 -9.22
CA GLY A 90 11.89 8.77 -9.34
C GLY A 90 11.39 9.22 -10.71
N VAL A 91 11.89 8.65 -11.81
CA VAL A 91 11.42 9.01 -13.15
C VAL A 91 9.94 8.72 -13.34
N PRO A 92 9.43 7.49 -13.04
CA PRO A 92 7.99 7.23 -13.07
C PRO A 92 7.17 8.12 -12.12
N LEU A 93 7.71 8.46 -10.94
CA LEU A 93 7.05 9.37 -10.01
C LEU A 93 6.88 10.78 -10.61
N ILE A 94 7.91 11.33 -11.27
CA ILE A 94 7.83 12.62 -11.96
C ILE A 94 6.78 12.57 -13.07
N VAL A 95 6.82 11.52 -13.92
CA VAL A 95 5.83 11.34 -14.98
C VAL A 95 4.42 11.24 -14.39
N TRP A 96 4.28 10.55 -13.27
CA TRP A 96 3.01 10.45 -12.57
C TRP A 96 2.53 11.84 -12.13
N VAL A 97 3.29 12.56 -11.34
CA VAL A 97 2.89 13.86 -10.75
C VAL A 97 2.47 14.84 -11.82
N PHE A 98 3.25 14.95 -12.90
CA PHE A 98 3.05 15.99 -13.92
C PHE A 98 2.20 15.56 -15.11
N VAL A 99 1.97 14.25 -15.34
CA VAL A 99 1.23 13.79 -16.51
C VAL A 99 0.06 12.88 -16.12
N LEU A 100 0.33 11.78 -15.44
CA LEU A 100 -0.68 10.74 -15.21
C LEU A 100 -1.68 11.14 -14.12
N ASN A 101 -1.23 11.84 -13.07
CA ASN A 101 -2.12 12.33 -12.02
C ASN A 101 -3.11 13.39 -12.54
N PRO A 102 -2.70 14.41 -13.30
CA PRO A 102 -3.63 15.30 -13.97
C PRO A 102 -4.64 14.57 -14.87
N LEU A 103 -4.19 13.59 -15.65
CA LEU A 103 -5.09 12.78 -16.48
C LEU A 103 -6.11 11.98 -15.66
N ALA A 104 -5.68 11.34 -14.58
CA ALA A 104 -6.58 10.62 -13.67
C ALA A 104 -7.58 11.59 -13.00
N SER A 105 -7.11 12.80 -12.63
CA SER A 105 -7.92 13.82 -11.97
C SER A 105 -9.02 14.42 -12.86
N ILE A 106 -9.00 14.20 -14.15
CA ILE A 106 -10.13 14.53 -15.04
C ILE A 106 -11.41 13.81 -14.56
N GLY A 107 -11.28 12.61 -14.00
CA GLY A 107 -12.40 11.88 -13.42
C GLY A 107 -13.21 12.68 -12.39
N LEU A 108 -12.57 13.57 -11.62
CA LEU A 108 -13.23 14.43 -10.63
C LEU A 108 -14.25 15.40 -11.26
N TYR A 109 -14.07 15.78 -12.52
CA TYR A 109 -14.98 16.63 -13.28
C TYR A 109 -16.07 15.83 -14.01
N LEU A 110 -15.93 14.51 -14.05
CA LEU A 110 -16.86 13.61 -14.74
C LEU A 110 -17.75 12.85 -13.77
N GLU A 111 -17.65 13.13 -12.47
CA GLU A 111 -18.52 12.54 -11.45
C GLU A 111 -19.97 12.94 -11.64
N PRO A 112 -20.93 12.04 -11.31
CA PRO A 112 -22.36 12.38 -11.35
C PRO A 112 -22.72 13.55 -10.44
N VAL A 113 -22.01 13.69 -9.29
CA VAL A 113 -22.09 14.82 -8.39
C VAL A 113 -20.68 15.41 -8.26
N PRO A 114 -20.33 16.44 -9.06
CA PRO A 114 -18.97 16.99 -9.08
C PRO A 114 -18.54 17.52 -7.72
N ARG A 115 -17.43 17.02 -7.19
CA ARG A 115 -16.81 17.51 -5.95
C ARG A 115 -16.00 18.78 -6.17
N ILE A 116 -15.57 19.01 -7.40
CA ILE A 116 -14.86 20.22 -7.82
C ILE A 116 -15.83 21.06 -8.66
N PRO A 117 -16.26 22.24 -8.16
CA PRO A 117 -17.13 23.12 -8.94
C PRO A 117 -16.37 23.75 -10.10
N GLY A 118 -17.05 23.89 -11.23
CA GLY A 118 -16.51 24.58 -12.41
C GLY A 118 -16.11 23.66 -13.56
N SER A 119 -15.59 24.26 -14.62
CA SER A 119 -15.11 23.56 -15.81
C SER A 119 -13.61 23.32 -15.74
N LEU A 120 -13.15 22.26 -16.41
CA LEU A 120 -11.72 21.96 -16.52
C LEU A 120 -11.07 23.02 -17.43
N THR A 121 -10.25 23.91 -16.82
CA THR A 121 -9.47 24.93 -17.50
C THR A 121 -7.97 24.73 -17.26
N TRP A 122 -7.14 25.41 -18.03
CA TRP A 122 -5.68 25.37 -17.83
C TRP A 122 -5.24 25.90 -16.47
N GLU A 123 -6.00 26.79 -15.88
CA GLU A 123 -5.76 27.35 -14.54
C GLU A 123 -5.91 26.28 -13.44
N ALA A 124 -6.71 25.22 -13.71
CA ALA A 124 -6.86 24.11 -12.80
C ALA A 124 -5.64 23.17 -12.75
N TYR A 125 -4.77 23.18 -13.78
CA TYR A 125 -3.66 22.23 -13.90
C TYR A 125 -2.76 22.13 -12.67
N PRO A 126 -2.31 23.22 -12.00
CA PRO A 126 -1.50 23.12 -10.79
C PRO A 126 -2.21 22.38 -9.63
N HIS A 127 -3.54 22.46 -9.56
CA HIS A 127 -4.35 21.80 -8.55
C HIS A 127 -4.56 20.30 -8.85
N LEU A 128 -4.31 19.87 -10.09
CA LEU A 128 -4.37 18.47 -10.50
C LEU A 128 -3.04 17.73 -10.25
N LEU A 129 -1.98 18.43 -9.86
CA LEU A 129 -0.71 17.81 -9.53
C LEU A 129 -0.83 17.08 -8.18
N GLY A 130 -0.27 15.86 -8.10
CA GLY A 130 -0.32 15.11 -6.86
C GLY A 130 0.43 13.78 -6.90
N LEU A 131 0.77 13.28 -5.73
CA LEU A 131 1.40 11.97 -5.59
C LEU A 131 0.42 10.82 -5.91
N GLY A 132 -0.87 11.03 -5.67
CA GLY A 132 -1.89 9.98 -5.83
C GLY A 132 -1.44 8.65 -5.23
N PRO A 133 -1.69 7.50 -5.88
CA PRO A 133 -1.23 6.20 -5.40
C PRO A 133 0.28 6.05 -5.29
N LEU A 134 1.06 6.90 -5.98
CA LEU A 134 2.53 6.86 -5.94
C LEU A 134 3.14 7.52 -4.70
N TRP A 135 2.33 7.97 -3.74
CA TRP A 135 2.82 8.40 -2.43
C TRP A 135 3.70 7.31 -1.76
N PHE A 136 3.38 6.02 -1.99
CA PHE A 136 4.21 4.91 -1.52
C PHE A 136 5.62 4.94 -2.13
N VAL A 137 5.74 5.20 -3.44
CA VAL A 137 7.02 5.29 -4.15
C VAL A 137 7.85 6.47 -3.62
N ALA A 138 7.20 7.62 -3.38
CA ALA A 138 7.86 8.78 -2.81
C ALA A 138 8.43 8.49 -1.42
N LEU A 139 7.62 7.86 -0.55
CA LEU A 139 8.05 7.49 0.80
C LEU A 139 9.13 6.40 0.78
N LEU A 140 9.03 5.43 -0.14
CA LEU A 140 10.06 4.42 -0.32
C LEU A 140 11.41 5.03 -0.77
N LEU A 141 11.41 6.04 -1.64
CA LEU A 141 12.63 6.76 -2.01
C LEU A 141 13.26 7.46 -0.81
N ILE A 142 12.44 8.04 0.08
CA ILE A 142 12.92 8.66 1.33
C ILE A 142 13.56 7.59 2.23
N PHE A 143 12.92 6.42 2.39
CA PHE A 143 13.46 5.34 3.22
C PHE A 143 14.76 4.75 2.62
N ASP A 144 14.81 4.55 1.31
CA ASP A 144 16.02 4.08 0.62
C ASP A 144 17.18 5.08 0.74
N ALA A 145 16.89 6.38 0.62
CA ALA A 145 17.89 7.44 0.82
C ALA A 145 18.37 7.48 2.29
N GLY A 146 17.44 7.39 3.25
CA GLY A 146 17.75 7.31 4.67
C GLY A 146 18.61 6.10 5.01
N TYR A 147 18.30 4.93 4.43
CA TYR A 147 19.12 3.73 4.58
C TYR A 147 20.53 3.91 4.01
N ALA A 148 20.65 4.48 2.80
CA ALA A 148 21.95 4.74 2.19
C ALA A 148 22.78 5.73 3.01
N ALA A 149 22.17 6.82 3.49
CA ALA A 149 22.82 7.81 4.35
C ALA A 149 23.32 7.16 5.65
N TRP A 150 22.46 6.36 6.32
CA TRP A 150 22.84 5.63 7.52
C TRP A 150 24.03 4.68 7.29
N ARG A 151 24.08 4.01 6.13
CA ARG A 151 25.17 3.09 5.76
C ARG A 151 26.48 3.82 5.38
N MET A 152 26.43 5.10 5.03
CA MET A 152 27.58 5.95 4.74
C MET A 152 28.22 6.54 6.00
N LEU A 153 27.51 6.57 7.13
CA LEU A 153 28.07 7.02 8.40
C LEU A 153 29.26 6.12 8.80
N PRO A 154 30.34 6.70 9.35
CA PRO A 154 31.48 5.93 9.84
C PRO A 154 31.01 5.04 10.98
N GLN A 155 30.72 3.80 10.67
CA GLN A 155 30.44 2.79 11.70
C GLN A 155 31.77 2.33 12.25
N GLN A 156 31.94 2.40 13.58
CA GLN A 156 33.04 1.69 14.23
C GLN A 156 32.89 0.21 13.86
N ARG A 157 33.76 -0.24 12.94
CA ARG A 157 33.82 -1.63 12.50
C ARG A 157 34.47 -2.47 13.59
N THR A 158 33.81 -2.70 14.69
CA THR A 158 34.08 -3.90 15.46
C THR A 158 33.62 -5.07 14.57
N PRO A 159 34.51 -6.01 14.23
CA PRO A 159 34.12 -7.22 13.52
C PRO A 159 33.11 -7.96 14.39
N THR A 160 31.85 -7.69 14.19
CA THR A 160 30.79 -8.46 14.87
C THR A 160 30.72 -9.79 14.10
N PRO A 161 30.99 -10.92 14.76
CA PRO A 161 30.90 -12.22 14.10
C PRO A 161 29.48 -12.35 13.50
N PRO A 162 29.34 -13.06 12.37
CA PRO A 162 28.03 -13.30 11.76
C PRO A 162 27.09 -13.83 12.85
N ARG A 163 26.07 -13.06 13.18
CA ARG A 163 25.08 -13.52 14.17
C ARG A 163 24.38 -14.73 13.58
N PRO A 164 24.28 -15.83 14.34
CA PRO A 164 23.59 -17.01 13.85
C PRO A 164 22.14 -16.64 13.43
N PRO A 165 21.59 -17.34 12.43
CA PRO A 165 20.19 -17.16 12.03
C PRO A 165 19.33 -17.30 13.28
N SER A 166 18.60 -16.26 13.63
CA SER A 166 17.73 -16.26 14.81
C SER A 166 16.31 -15.96 14.36
N GLN A 167 15.40 -16.81 14.79
CA GLN A 167 13.96 -16.62 14.55
C GLN A 167 13.40 -15.55 15.48
N PRO A 168 12.36 -14.80 15.08
CA PRO A 168 11.62 -13.97 16.00
C PRO A 168 10.94 -14.86 17.06
N THR A 169 10.90 -14.40 18.30
CA THR A 169 10.14 -15.08 19.36
C THR A 169 8.72 -14.51 19.44
N TYR A 170 7.78 -15.28 19.97
CA TYR A 170 6.41 -14.77 20.21
C TYR A 170 6.42 -13.53 21.09
N ALA A 171 7.29 -13.49 22.13
CA ALA A 171 7.44 -12.31 22.99
C ALA A 171 7.90 -11.09 22.20
N SER A 172 8.86 -11.23 21.29
CA SER A 172 9.32 -10.10 20.45
C SER A 172 8.23 -9.63 19.47
N ILE A 173 7.39 -10.54 18.98
CA ILE A 173 6.25 -10.18 18.13
C ILE A 173 5.20 -9.40 18.93
N VAL A 174 4.87 -9.86 20.14
CA VAL A 174 3.91 -9.16 21.03
C VAL A 174 4.43 -7.77 21.38
N LEU A 175 5.71 -7.65 21.79
CA LEU A 175 6.31 -6.36 22.09
C LEU A 175 6.32 -5.42 20.88
N PHE A 176 6.57 -5.97 19.69
CA PHE A 176 6.49 -5.18 18.44
C PHE A 176 5.06 -4.69 18.17
N ILE A 177 4.04 -5.55 18.34
CA ILE A 177 2.62 -5.15 18.21
C ILE A 177 2.28 -4.05 19.20
N LEU A 178 2.66 -4.17 20.49
CA LEU A 178 2.39 -3.15 21.49
C LEU A 178 3.11 -1.83 21.19
N GLY A 179 4.37 -1.88 20.78
CA GLY A 179 5.13 -0.69 20.36
C GLY A 179 4.52 -0.02 19.12
N LEU A 180 4.09 -0.80 18.14
CA LEU A 180 3.40 -0.30 16.95
C LEU A 180 2.05 0.33 17.31
N THR A 181 1.27 -0.33 18.16
CA THR A 181 -0.01 0.18 18.68
C THR A 181 0.17 1.53 19.35
N LEU A 182 1.12 1.62 20.27
CA LEU A 182 1.38 2.86 21.02
C LEU A 182 1.82 3.99 20.07
N SER A 183 2.78 3.73 19.20
CA SER A 183 3.29 4.73 18.26
C SER A 183 2.23 5.18 17.26
N SER A 184 1.39 4.26 16.75
CA SER A 184 0.27 4.58 15.87
C SER A 184 -0.80 5.40 16.58
N TYR A 185 -1.18 5.02 17.79
CA TYR A 185 -2.15 5.77 18.59
C TYR A 185 -1.66 7.20 18.88
N LEU A 186 -0.42 7.36 19.33
CA LEU A 186 0.15 8.67 19.63
C LEU A 186 0.22 9.57 18.38
N LEU A 187 0.62 9.01 17.23
CA LEU A 187 0.63 9.79 15.99
C LEU A 187 -0.78 10.21 15.58
N ARG A 188 -1.79 9.34 15.75
CA ARG A 188 -3.19 9.60 15.39
C ARG A 188 -3.88 10.63 16.29
N ILE A 189 -3.30 10.98 17.41
CA ILE A 189 -3.75 12.15 18.20
C ILE A 189 -3.54 13.43 17.38
N ILE A 190 -2.42 13.51 16.64
CA ILE A 190 -2.00 14.70 15.87
C ILE A 190 -2.46 14.61 14.42
N VAL A 191 -2.34 13.43 13.82
CA VAL A 191 -2.68 13.17 12.41
C VAL A 191 -3.71 12.03 12.34
N PRO A 192 -5.01 12.33 12.45
CA PRO A 192 -6.07 11.34 12.32
C PRO A 192 -6.05 10.64 10.94
N ILE A 193 -6.60 9.42 10.91
CA ILE A 193 -6.78 8.66 9.66
C ILE A 193 -7.71 9.45 8.72
N GLY A 194 -7.36 9.48 7.44
CA GLY A 194 -8.14 10.19 6.42
C GLY A 194 -7.78 11.67 6.25
N GLN A 195 -6.93 12.22 7.12
CA GLN A 195 -6.43 13.58 6.94
C GLN A 195 -5.15 13.57 6.09
N PRO A 196 -5.14 14.23 4.93
CA PRO A 196 -3.93 14.40 4.14
C PRO A 196 -2.98 15.39 4.81
N VAL A 197 -1.69 15.09 4.78
CA VAL A 197 -0.65 16.01 5.25
C VAL A 197 0.08 16.59 4.05
N ASN A 198 -0.02 17.90 3.90
CA ASN A 198 0.67 18.64 2.84
C ASN A 198 2.07 19.03 3.31
N LEU A 199 3.10 18.53 2.62
CA LEU A 199 4.48 18.93 2.85
C LEU A 199 4.81 20.07 1.90
N MET A 200 5.42 21.15 2.40
CA MET A 200 6.02 22.32 1.71
C MET A 200 5.47 22.70 0.31
N LEU A 201 5.12 21.73 -0.54
CA LEU A 201 4.59 21.94 -1.88
C LEU A 201 3.16 21.37 -1.96
N PRO A 202 2.20 22.09 -2.56
CA PRO A 202 0.79 21.68 -2.61
C PRO A 202 0.55 20.29 -3.21
N PHE A 203 1.42 19.86 -4.15
CA PHE A 203 1.31 18.55 -4.79
C PHE A 203 2.00 17.40 -4.00
N LEU A 204 2.71 17.70 -2.90
CA LEU A 204 3.29 16.69 -2.00
C LEU A 204 2.34 16.39 -0.83
N SER A 205 1.14 15.99 -1.15
CA SER A 205 0.16 15.54 -0.16
C SER A 205 0.30 14.04 0.08
N PHE A 206 0.48 13.66 1.36
CA PHE A 206 0.52 12.26 1.79
C PHE A 206 -0.82 11.88 2.44
N PRO A 207 -1.63 11.03 1.79
CA PRO A 207 -2.99 10.75 2.25
C PRO A 207 -3.07 9.86 3.50
N SER A 208 -1.98 9.19 3.85
CA SER A 208 -2.01 8.12 4.86
C SER A 208 -0.87 8.19 5.88
N LEU A 209 -0.40 9.40 6.24
CA LEU A 209 0.67 9.54 7.25
C LEU A 209 0.29 9.04 8.64
N ALA A 210 -1.01 8.88 8.94
CA ALA A 210 -1.48 8.25 10.17
C ALA A 210 -0.96 6.80 10.37
N TYR A 211 -0.49 6.17 9.30
CA TYR A 211 0.11 4.82 9.31
C TYR A 211 1.65 4.85 9.21
N PHE A 212 2.29 6.00 9.29
CA PHE A 212 3.75 6.14 9.16
C PHE A 212 4.54 5.22 10.12
N PRO A 213 4.15 5.04 11.41
CA PRO A 213 4.82 4.10 12.30
C PRO A 213 4.83 2.68 11.75
N GLN A 214 3.73 2.23 11.14
CA GLN A 214 3.64 0.92 10.51
C GLN A 214 4.58 0.84 9.29
N TYR A 215 4.57 1.82 8.41
CA TYR A 215 5.38 1.81 7.20
C TYR A 215 6.88 1.78 7.51
N LEU A 216 7.33 2.65 8.40
CA LEU A 216 8.74 2.72 8.81
C LEU A 216 9.16 1.45 9.55
N SER A 217 8.39 1.00 10.53
CA SER A 217 8.74 -0.18 11.31
C SER A 217 8.76 -1.45 10.47
N PHE A 218 7.83 -1.61 9.52
CA PHE A 218 7.81 -2.76 8.61
C PHE A 218 8.97 -2.72 7.61
N PHE A 219 9.35 -1.55 7.11
CA PHE A 219 10.56 -1.41 6.30
C PHE A 219 11.81 -1.83 7.09
N VAL A 220 11.95 -1.39 8.35
CA VAL A 220 13.06 -1.77 9.23
C VAL A 220 13.03 -3.27 9.55
N VAL A 221 11.85 -3.83 9.87
CA VAL A 221 11.67 -5.26 10.11
C VAL A 221 12.04 -6.07 8.86
N GLY A 222 11.71 -5.59 7.66
CA GLY A 222 12.13 -6.21 6.40
C GLY A 222 13.65 -6.29 6.29
N MET A 223 14.37 -5.22 6.60
CA MET A 223 15.85 -5.22 6.60
C MET A 223 16.42 -6.20 7.63
N VAL A 224 15.83 -6.28 8.82
CA VAL A 224 16.23 -7.25 9.86
C VAL A 224 15.96 -8.68 9.40
N ALA A 225 14.80 -8.93 8.80
CA ALA A 225 14.40 -10.22 8.27
C ALA A 225 15.36 -10.72 7.19
N TYR A 226 15.85 -9.82 6.31
CA TYR A 226 16.90 -10.14 5.34
C TYR A 226 18.20 -10.58 6.05
N ARG A 227 18.71 -9.78 6.98
CA ARG A 227 19.96 -10.04 7.68
C ARG A 227 19.92 -11.27 8.56
N ARG A 228 18.77 -11.63 9.10
CA ARG A 228 18.54 -12.78 9.97
C ARG A 228 18.01 -14.01 9.27
N ASN A 229 17.78 -13.91 7.97
CA ASN A 229 17.23 -14.98 7.13
C ASN A 229 15.86 -15.50 7.60
N TRP A 230 15.02 -14.60 8.15
CA TRP A 230 13.73 -14.98 8.75
C TRP A 230 12.78 -15.63 7.75
N LEU A 231 12.78 -15.18 6.49
CA LEU A 231 11.91 -15.77 5.47
C LEU A 231 12.17 -17.27 5.24
N GLN A 232 13.38 -17.76 5.54
CA GLN A 232 13.70 -19.19 5.40
C GLN A 232 13.54 -19.95 6.73
N THR A 233 13.78 -19.30 7.87
CA THR A 233 13.88 -19.95 9.18
C THR A 233 12.59 -19.87 10.00
N MET A 234 11.67 -18.94 9.70
CA MET A 234 10.45 -18.75 10.47
C MET A 234 9.56 -19.99 10.46
N PRO A 235 9.10 -20.51 11.61
CA PRO A 235 8.17 -21.64 11.67
C PRO A 235 6.83 -21.34 10.99
N GLY A 236 6.27 -22.31 10.26
CA GLY A 236 4.92 -22.17 9.67
C GLY A 236 3.80 -21.95 10.70
N SER A 237 3.99 -22.45 11.92
CA SER A 237 3.06 -22.23 13.04
C SER A 237 2.91 -20.73 13.38
N MET A 238 3.96 -19.93 13.27
CA MET A 238 3.87 -18.48 13.51
C MET A 238 2.93 -17.79 12.51
N GLY A 239 2.92 -18.23 11.24
CA GLY A 239 1.97 -17.70 10.27
C GLY A 239 0.53 -18.07 10.60
N ILE A 240 0.28 -19.33 11.02
CA ILE A 240 -1.05 -19.79 11.43
C ILE A 240 -1.53 -19.00 12.66
N VAL A 241 -0.70 -18.90 13.71
CA VAL A 241 -1.01 -18.13 14.91
C VAL A 241 -1.27 -16.65 14.56
N GLY A 242 -0.47 -16.08 13.66
CA GLY A 242 -0.66 -14.71 13.20
C GLY A 242 -2.03 -14.50 12.52
N VAL A 243 -2.41 -15.39 11.60
CA VAL A 243 -3.73 -15.31 10.93
C VAL A 243 -4.87 -15.49 11.93
N VAL A 244 -4.77 -16.46 12.84
CA VAL A 244 -5.79 -16.67 13.88
C VAL A 244 -5.92 -15.44 14.77
N ALA A 245 -4.80 -14.84 15.22
CA ALA A 245 -4.82 -13.61 16.00
C ALA A 245 -5.46 -12.45 15.23
N ALA A 246 -5.17 -12.31 13.93
CA ALA A 246 -5.79 -11.30 13.08
C ALA A 246 -7.32 -11.50 12.97
N VAL A 247 -7.78 -12.74 12.75
CA VAL A 247 -9.22 -13.05 12.69
C VAL A 247 -9.91 -12.76 14.02
N VAL A 248 -9.31 -13.18 15.14
CA VAL A 248 -9.86 -12.89 16.49
C VAL A 248 -9.91 -11.39 16.74
N ALA A 249 -8.85 -10.65 16.41
CA ALA A 249 -8.83 -9.20 16.54
C ALA A 249 -9.90 -8.53 15.66
N PHE A 250 -10.12 -9.02 14.44
CA PHE A 250 -11.16 -8.51 13.57
C PHE A 250 -12.56 -8.72 14.16
N VAL A 251 -12.82 -9.89 14.70
CA VAL A 251 -14.15 -10.21 15.28
C VAL A 251 -14.43 -9.45 16.59
N LEU A 252 -13.40 -9.23 17.41
CA LEU A 252 -13.57 -8.64 18.75
C LEU A 252 -13.26 -7.14 18.79
N LEU A 253 -12.12 -6.72 18.26
CA LEU A 253 -11.64 -5.34 18.41
C LEU A 253 -12.18 -4.40 17.34
N PHE A 254 -12.36 -4.87 16.09
CA PHE A 254 -12.87 -4.01 15.03
C PHE A 254 -14.29 -3.51 15.31
N PRO A 255 -15.27 -4.36 15.66
CA PRO A 255 -16.61 -3.88 16.02
C PRO A 255 -16.59 -2.96 17.25
N LEU A 256 -15.75 -3.27 18.24
CA LEU A 256 -15.63 -2.44 19.46
C LEU A 256 -15.12 -1.02 19.12
N ALA A 257 -14.12 -0.91 18.24
CA ALA A 257 -13.59 0.37 17.80
C ALA A 257 -14.57 1.11 16.88
N PHE A 258 -15.16 0.40 15.89
CA PHE A 258 -15.95 0.98 14.81
C PHE A 258 -17.34 1.40 15.29
N PHE A 259 -18.03 0.54 16.04
CA PHE A 259 -19.38 0.83 16.57
C PHE A 259 -19.38 1.44 17.97
N GLY A 260 -18.26 1.37 18.71
CA GLY A 260 -18.12 1.95 20.03
C GLY A 260 -18.01 3.49 20.04
N GLY A 261 -17.87 4.11 18.88
CA GLY A 261 -17.75 5.56 18.71
C GLY A 261 -18.59 6.08 17.55
N LEU A 262 -19.64 6.83 17.85
CA LEU A 262 -20.39 7.55 16.83
C LEU A 262 -19.53 8.71 16.28
N GLY A 263 -19.50 8.88 14.95
CA GLY A 263 -18.87 10.02 14.31
C GLY A 263 -17.37 9.91 14.04
N GLY A 264 -16.80 8.67 13.89
CA GLY A 264 -15.42 8.50 13.42
C GLY A 264 -14.33 8.65 14.50
N GLN A 265 -14.67 8.53 15.78
CA GLN A 265 -13.74 8.61 16.91
C GLN A 265 -12.60 7.58 16.86
N PHE A 266 -12.80 6.48 16.13
CA PHE A 266 -11.76 5.47 15.91
C PHE A 266 -10.62 5.96 15.00
N LEU A 267 -10.85 7.03 14.22
CA LEU A 267 -9.89 7.58 13.27
C LEU A 267 -8.72 8.32 13.95
N GLY A 268 -8.91 8.84 15.19
CA GLY A 268 -7.85 9.59 15.87
C GLY A 268 -8.36 10.48 17.02
N GLY A 269 -7.64 11.59 17.27
CA GLY A 269 -8.07 12.61 18.22
C GLY A 269 -7.94 12.25 19.71
N GLY A 270 -7.19 11.20 20.06
CA GLY A 270 -6.96 10.80 21.46
C GLY A 270 -8.10 10.00 22.11
N HIS A 271 -9.11 9.60 21.34
CA HIS A 271 -10.22 8.78 21.84
C HIS A 271 -9.79 7.35 22.13
N TRP A 272 -10.42 6.68 23.10
CA TRP A 272 -10.12 5.28 23.45
C TRP A 272 -10.44 4.32 22.25
N GLN A 273 -11.43 4.65 21.42
CA GLN A 273 -11.75 3.90 20.22
C GLN A 273 -10.59 3.89 19.23
N SER A 274 -9.86 5.00 19.12
CA SER A 274 -8.65 5.09 18.31
C SER A 274 -7.52 4.21 18.86
N ALA A 275 -7.41 4.06 20.19
CA ALA A 275 -6.45 3.13 20.80
C ALA A 275 -6.79 1.67 20.48
N VAL A 276 -8.08 1.29 20.58
CA VAL A 276 -8.55 -0.05 20.21
C VAL A 276 -8.35 -0.32 18.73
N TYR A 277 -8.63 0.66 17.85
CA TYR A 277 -8.39 0.56 16.42
C TYR A 277 -6.89 0.41 16.11
N ALA A 278 -6.01 1.16 16.79
CA ALA A 278 -4.56 1.04 16.63
C ALA A 278 -4.04 -0.35 17.09
N LEU A 279 -4.64 -0.94 18.11
CA LEU A 279 -4.33 -2.32 18.52
C LEU A 279 -4.81 -3.33 17.47
N TRP A 280 -6.04 -3.16 17.00
CA TRP A 280 -6.61 -4.00 15.96
C TRP A 280 -5.76 -3.99 14.68
N ASP A 281 -5.44 -2.81 14.13
CA ASP A 281 -4.71 -2.72 12.89
C ASP A 281 -3.25 -3.21 13.02
N SER A 282 -2.63 -3.04 14.19
CA SER A 282 -1.29 -3.58 14.48
C SER A 282 -1.28 -5.11 14.49
N ILE A 283 -2.29 -5.74 15.12
CA ILE A 283 -2.44 -7.20 15.12
C ILE A 283 -2.73 -7.69 13.69
N MET A 284 -3.61 -7.00 12.95
CA MET A 284 -3.93 -7.32 11.55
C MET A 284 -2.67 -7.25 10.68
N ALA A 285 -1.92 -6.15 10.77
CA ALA A 285 -0.70 -5.95 9.98
C ALA A 285 0.32 -7.06 10.22
N VAL A 286 0.66 -7.31 11.48
CA VAL A 286 1.66 -8.31 11.84
C VAL A 286 1.17 -9.71 11.53
N GLY A 287 -0.06 -10.05 11.93
CA GLY A 287 -0.64 -11.37 11.77
C GLY A 287 -0.78 -11.78 10.30
N LEU A 288 -1.31 -10.89 9.45
CA LEU A 288 -1.46 -11.17 8.03
C LEU A 288 -0.12 -11.20 7.29
N CYS A 289 0.86 -10.38 7.68
CA CYS A 289 2.20 -10.46 7.10
C CYS A 289 2.90 -11.78 7.43
N LEU A 290 2.79 -12.30 8.68
CA LEU A 290 3.31 -13.61 9.05
C LEU A 290 2.60 -14.73 8.27
N GLY A 291 1.28 -14.64 8.13
CA GLY A 291 0.47 -15.54 7.33
C GLY A 291 0.88 -15.54 5.85
N MET A 292 1.03 -14.36 5.27
CA MET A 292 1.44 -14.15 3.89
C MET A 292 2.83 -14.78 3.62
N ILE A 293 3.82 -14.52 4.48
CA ILE A 293 5.16 -15.12 4.35
C ILE A 293 5.07 -16.66 4.35
N THR A 294 4.25 -17.22 5.25
CA THR A 294 4.08 -18.68 5.35
C THR A 294 3.37 -19.24 4.12
N LEU A 295 2.33 -18.58 3.63
CA LEU A 295 1.58 -18.96 2.44
C LEU A 295 2.48 -18.97 1.19
N PHE A 296 3.25 -17.89 0.98
CA PHE A 296 4.17 -17.77 -0.14
C PHE A 296 5.23 -18.87 -0.13
N ARG A 297 5.80 -19.16 1.03
CA ARG A 297 6.81 -20.23 1.16
C ARG A 297 6.24 -21.61 0.84
N ARG A 298 5.00 -21.87 1.22
CA ARG A 298 4.41 -23.22 1.11
C ARG A 298 3.81 -23.48 -0.28
N PHE A 299 3.20 -22.49 -0.89
CA PHE A 299 2.35 -22.70 -2.07
C PHE A 299 2.81 -21.97 -3.33
N LEU A 300 3.63 -20.93 -3.20
CA LEU A 300 3.94 -20.04 -4.31
C LEU A 300 5.42 -20.06 -4.74
N ASN A 301 6.13 -21.16 -4.47
CA ASN A 301 7.51 -21.35 -4.89
C ASN A 301 7.68 -21.75 -6.37
N GLY A 302 6.59 -21.97 -7.11
CA GLY A 302 6.61 -22.35 -8.52
C GLY A 302 6.60 -21.10 -9.44
N SER A 303 7.51 -21.07 -10.41
CA SER A 303 7.59 -20.04 -11.45
C SER A 303 6.93 -20.53 -12.74
N GLY A 304 5.62 -20.71 -12.75
CA GLY A 304 4.88 -20.95 -13.99
C GLY A 304 4.87 -19.72 -14.91
N GLY A 305 4.67 -19.89 -16.21
CA GLY A 305 4.67 -18.79 -17.20
C GLY A 305 3.72 -17.63 -16.86
N VAL A 306 2.54 -17.95 -16.31
CA VAL A 306 1.57 -16.94 -15.84
C VAL A 306 2.16 -16.13 -14.68
N GLY A 307 2.77 -16.77 -13.68
CA GLY A 307 3.39 -16.05 -12.56
C GLY A 307 4.52 -15.12 -13.01
N GLN A 308 5.35 -15.56 -13.96
CA GLN A 308 6.40 -14.71 -14.53
C GLN A 308 5.82 -13.53 -15.32
N PHE A 309 4.79 -13.74 -16.13
CA PHE A 309 4.11 -12.67 -16.85
C PHE A 309 3.55 -11.61 -15.88
N LEU A 310 2.79 -12.04 -14.90
CA LEU A 310 2.19 -11.14 -13.92
C LEU A 310 3.25 -10.33 -13.16
N ALA A 311 4.35 -10.96 -12.76
CA ALA A 311 5.44 -10.29 -12.06
C ALA A 311 6.15 -9.23 -12.90
N GLN A 312 6.46 -9.58 -14.15
CA GLN A 312 7.15 -8.66 -15.05
C GLN A 312 6.36 -7.40 -15.33
N HIS A 313 5.02 -7.46 -15.24
CA HIS A 313 4.14 -6.34 -15.51
C HIS A 313 3.63 -5.63 -14.25
N SER A 314 3.90 -6.17 -13.06
CA SER A 314 3.37 -5.69 -11.78
C SER A 314 3.64 -4.21 -11.52
N TYR A 315 4.85 -3.73 -11.79
CA TYR A 315 5.19 -2.34 -11.53
C TYR A 315 4.47 -1.39 -12.50
N MET A 316 4.33 -1.77 -13.78
CA MET A 316 3.57 -0.99 -14.75
C MET A 316 2.07 -0.97 -14.39
N VAL A 317 1.49 -2.11 -13.98
CA VAL A 317 0.10 -2.15 -13.50
C VAL A 317 -0.10 -1.19 -12.34
N TYR A 318 0.83 -1.17 -11.37
CA TYR A 318 0.77 -0.22 -10.26
C TYR A 318 0.79 1.25 -10.73
N LEU A 319 1.52 1.57 -11.80
CA LEU A 319 1.57 2.92 -12.33
C LEU A 319 0.28 3.36 -13.04
N ILE A 320 -0.43 2.44 -13.71
CA ILE A 320 -1.55 2.79 -14.60
C ILE A 320 -2.93 2.43 -14.06
N HIS A 321 -3.03 1.60 -12.98
CA HIS A 321 -4.31 1.07 -12.53
C HIS A 321 -5.36 2.14 -12.27
N SER A 322 -4.98 3.28 -11.69
CA SER A 322 -5.91 4.38 -11.40
C SER A 322 -6.57 4.93 -12.68
N LEU A 323 -5.78 5.13 -13.74
CA LEU A 323 -6.30 5.61 -15.03
C LEU A 323 -7.28 4.60 -15.65
N VAL A 324 -6.93 3.31 -15.60
CA VAL A 324 -7.78 2.23 -16.13
C VAL A 324 -9.08 2.15 -15.33
N LEU A 325 -9.01 2.19 -14.00
CA LEU A 325 -10.18 2.11 -13.12
C LEU A 325 -11.11 3.32 -13.31
N VAL A 326 -10.54 4.53 -13.35
CA VAL A 326 -11.31 5.76 -13.58
C VAL A 326 -11.99 5.72 -14.96
N GLY A 327 -11.25 5.32 -16.00
CA GLY A 327 -11.81 5.19 -17.35
C GLY A 327 -12.98 4.20 -17.42
N LEU A 328 -12.86 3.04 -16.75
CA LEU A 328 -13.94 2.05 -16.66
C LEU A 328 -15.12 2.58 -15.82
N ALA A 329 -14.86 3.26 -14.70
CA ALA A 329 -15.91 3.80 -13.85
C ALA A 329 -16.72 4.87 -14.58
N VAL A 330 -16.04 5.78 -15.29
CA VAL A 330 -16.69 6.78 -16.15
C VAL A 330 -17.50 6.13 -17.27
N ALA A 331 -17.01 5.04 -17.88
CA ALA A 331 -17.76 4.30 -18.90
C ALA A 331 -19.03 3.61 -18.35
N LEU A 332 -19.03 3.26 -17.05
CA LEU A 332 -20.18 2.62 -16.38
C LEU A 332 -21.11 3.62 -15.68
N ARG A 333 -20.79 4.92 -15.66
CA ARG A 333 -21.53 5.91 -14.84
C ARG A 333 -23.01 6.02 -15.19
N ASP A 334 -23.32 6.00 -16.50
CA ASP A 334 -24.69 6.19 -17.03
C ASP A 334 -25.47 4.85 -17.13
N ILE A 335 -24.86 3.74 -16.67
CA ILE A 335 -25.51 2.44 -16.66
C ILE A 335 -26.21 2.26 -15.31
N GLU A 336 -27.52 2.02 -15.34
CA GLU A 336 -28.33 1.77 -14.14
C GLU A 336 -28.08 0.37 -13.59
N LEU A 337 -27.02 0.22 -12.81
CA LEU A 337 -26.66 -1.00 -12.07
C LEU A 337 -26.32 -0.65 -10.63
N ALA A 338 -26.67 -1.54 -9.69
CA ALA A 338 -26.28 -1.39 -8.31
C ALA A 338 -24.74 -1.38 -8.17
N ASN A 339 -24.23 -0.56 -7.21
CA ASN A 339 -22.80 -0.33 -7.01
C ASN A 339 -21.99 -1.61 -6.80
N MET A 340 -22.58 -2.65 -6.19
CA MET A 340 -21.92 -3.95 -6.03
C MET A 340 -21.65 -4.64 -7.37
N PHE A 341 -22.58 -4.54 -8.33
CA PHE A 341 -22.38 -5.12 -9.67
C PHE A 341 -21.35 -4.31 -10.46
N LYS A 342 -21.40 -2.98 -10.41
CA LYS A 342 -20.37 -2.11 -11.02
C LYS A 342 -19.00 -2.40 -10.45
N PHE A 343 -18.88 -2.54 -9.11
CA PHE A 343 -17.65 -2.97 -8.44
C PHE A 343 -17.14 -4.32 -8.98
N GLY A 344 -18.02 -5.34 -9.04
CA GLY A 344 -17.69 -6.66 -9.57
C GLY A 344 -17.18 -6.61 -11.01
N LEU A 345 -17.82 -5.81 -11.88
CA LEU A 345 -17.41 -5.60 -13.27
C LEU A 345 -16.04 -4.92 -13.36
N ILE A 346 -15.81 -3.87 -12.57
CA ILE A 346 -14.51 -3.19 -12.56
C ILE A 346 -13.38 -4.10 -12.06
N VAL A 347 -13.61 -4.90 -11.04
CA VAL A 347 -12.61 -5.87 -10.59
C VAL A 347 -12.38 -6.95 -11.64
N GLY A 348 -13.47 -7.53 -12.19
CA GLY A 348 -13.39 -8.62 -13.16
C GLY A 348 -12.77 -8.23 -14.50
N ILE A 349 -13.01 -7.01 -14.99
CA ILE A 349 -12.50 -6.50 -16.26
C ILE A 349 -11.23 -5.67 -16.05
N GLY A 350 -11.23 -4.80 -15.03
CA GLY A 350 -10.16 -3.82 -14.81
C GLY A 350 -8.83 -4.45 -14.45
N VAL A 351 -8.82 -5.51 -13.62
CA VAL A 351 -7.57 -6.20 -13.29
C VAL A 351 -6.91 -6.82 -14.53
N PRO A 352 -7.57 -7.67 -15.33
CA PRO A 352 -7.00 -8.18 -16.58
C PRO A 352 -6.61 -7.05 -17.55
N LEU A 353 -7.45 -6.03 -17.71
CA LEU A 353 -7.19 -4.91 -18.60
C LEU A 353 -5.92 -4.14 -18.18
N CYS A 354 -5.68 -3.92 -16.89
CA CYS A 354 -4.43 -3.33 -16.42
C CYS A 354 -3.20 -4.13 -16.87
N PHE A 355 -3.24 -5.46 -16.83
CA PHE A 355 -2.14 -6.30 -17.31
C PHE A 355 -1.97 -6.25 -18.83
N VAL A 356 -3.06 -6.22 -19.59
CA VAL A 356 -3.01 -6.07 -21.05
C VAL A 356 -2.40 -4.72 -21.44
N VAL A 357 -2.89 -3.63 -20.85
CA VAL A 357 -2.38 -2.27 -21.11
C VAL A 357 -0.91 -2.17 -20.67
N ALA A 358 -0.55 -2.72 -19.52
CA ALA A 358 0.84 -2.76 -19.05
C ALA A 358 1.75 -3.51 -20.04
N ALA A 359 1.30 -4.64 -20.58
CA ALA A 359 2.06 -5.40 -21.55
C ALA A 359 2.25 -4.64 -22.87
N ILE A 360 1.26 -3.88 -23.32
CA ILE A 360 1.35 -3.03 -24.51
C ILE A 360 2.33 -1.88 -24.28
N ILE A 361 2.20 -1.15 -23.18
CA ILE A 361 3.06 0.02 -22.87
C ILE A 361 4.52 -0.41 -22.73
N ARG A 362 4.79 -1.56 -22.11
CA ARG A 362 6.17 -2.07 -21.96
C ARG A 362 6.84 -2.47 -23.28
N ARG A 363 6.12 -2.59 -24.39
CA ARG A 363 6.73 -2.78 -25.71
C ARG A 363 7.45 -1.52 -26.21
N VAL A 364 7.18 -0.35 -25.62
CA VAL A 364 7.88 0.90 -25.94
C VAL A 364 9.28 0.85 -25.31
N PRO A 365 10.39 0.86 -26.10
CA PRO A 365 11.73 0.66 -25.58
C PRO A 365 12.17 1.70 -24.53
N LEU A 366 11.66 2.93 -24.65
CA LEU A 366 11.93 4.00 -23.67
C LEU A 366 11.33 3.67 -22.32
N VAL A 367 10.10 3.17 -22.29
CA VAL A 367 9.39 2.81 -21.03
C VAL A 367 10.03 1.60 -20.39
N ALA A 368 10.37 0.57 -21.18
CA ALA A 368 10.99 -0.67 -20.69
C ALA A 368 12.33 -0.46 -19.94
N ARG A 369 12.97 0.71 -20.07
CA ARG A 369 14.20 1.05 -19.35
C ARG A 369 13.95 1.44 -17.89
N PHE A 370 12.74 1.91 -17.57
CA PHE A 370 12.40 2.46 -16.24
C PHE A 370 11.44 1.58 -15.45
N VAL A 371 10.81 0.59 -16.11
CA VAL A 371 9.73 -0.22 -15.52
C VAL A 371 10.03 -1.72 -15.60
#